data_cb92f5bf0e4aa1104053eb06dac1d276
#
_entry.id   cb92f5bf0e4aa1104053eb06dac1d276
#
_cell.length_a   1.000
_cell.length_b   1.000
_cell.length_c   1.000
_cell.angle_alpha   90.00
_cell.angle_beta   90.00
_cell.angle_gamma   90.00
#
_symmetry.space_group_name_H-M   'P 1'
#
loop_
_entity.id
_entity.type
_entity.pdbx_description
1 polymer ?
#
loop_
_entity_poly.entity_id
_entity_poly.type
_entity_poly.pdbx_seq_one_letter_code
_entity_poly.pdbx_strand_id
1 'polypeptide(L)'
;VGQTFTLDDAPMRGDQTRVPLPHPEILSSVEAGHRLLIDDGKLELKATRSGDGKSIVCTVVTGDKISDKKGVSLPDTDLPVGALTEKDRADLDAVLDAGVDWVALSFVQRPEDLAEARKIARGRALILAKIEKPQAVARLNEIIELSDALMVARGDLGVEMPLEAVPGIQKQITRACRKAGKPVVVATQMLESMITAAVPTRAEVSDVSIAVFEGADAIMLSAESASGAYPVEAVATMNRIAVQVEKDPVYPSIINAQRSEPEATSADAISLAAREIAETLKLAAIVTYTASGTTGLRAARERPQVPIIALSPILATARRLSLLWGTHCVVSP
;
A
#
# COMPACT_ATOMS: atom_id res chain seq x y z
N VAL A 1 5.62 -29.59 14.42
CA VAL A 1 6.97 -29.03 14.37
C VAL A 1 7.97 -30.16 14.23
N GLY A 2 9.00 -29.96 13.38
CA GLY A 2 10.03 -30.96 13.08
C GLY A 2 9.62 -32.06 12.10
N GLN A 3 8.36 -32.11 11.69
CA GLN A 3 7.87 -33.08 10.70
C GLN A 3 8.37 -32.71 9.30
N THR A 4 8.74 -33.72 8.51
CA THR A 4 8.96 -33.54 7.08
C THR A 4 7.63 -33.41 6.35
N PHE A 5 7.50 -32.39 5.49
CA PHE A 5 6.31 -32.11 4.71
C PHE A 5 6.66 -31.77 3.27
N THR A 6 5.91 -32.27 2.31
CA THR A 6 6.20 -32.07 0.89
C THR A 6 5.14 -31.21 0.23
N LEU A 7 5.57 -30.23 -0.55
CA LEU A 7 4.74 -29.47 -1.50
C LEU A 7 5.09 -29.97 -2.91
N ASP A 8 4.10 -30.34 -3.71
CA ASP A 8 4.34 -30.90 -5.04
C ASP A 8 3.26 -30.53 -6.06
N ASP A 9 3.50 -30.85 -7.34
CA ASP A 9 2.60 -30.59 -8.47
C ASP A 9 1.54 -31.68 -8.70
N ALA A 10 1.53 -32.74 -7.89
CA ALA A 10 0.61 -33.87 -8.10
C ALA A 10 -0.85 -33.43 -7.81
N PRO A 11 -1.79 -33.63 -8.76
CA PRO A 11 -3.17 -33.15 -8.64
C PRO A 11 -4.02 -34.05 -7.73
N MET A 12 -3.45 -34.56 -6.66
CA MET A 12 -4.11 -35.39 -5.67
C MET A 12 -4.37 -34.61 -4.40
N ARG A 13 -5.45 -34.95 -3.71
CA ARG A 13 -5.77 -34.35 -2.39
C ARG A 13 -4.58 -34.51 -1.44
N GLY A 14 -4.31 -33.45 -0.67
CA GLY A 14 -3.28 -33.46 0.36
C GLY A 14 -3.62 -34.42 1.52
N ASP A 15 -2.58 -34.81 2.25
CA ASP A 15 -2.65 -35.65 3.44
C ASP A 15 -1.75 -35.09 4.56
N GLN A 16 -1.42 -35.88 5.57
CA GLN A 16 -0.57 -35.49 6.70
C GLN A 16 0.90 -35.27 6.32
N THR A 17 1.33 -35.66 5.13
CA THR A 17 2.74 -35.64 4.69
C THR A 17 2.99 -34.76 3.48
N ARG A 18 1.95 -34.41 2.73
CA ARG A 18 2.05 -33.65 1.50
C ARG A 18 0.79 -32.86 1.15
N VAL A 19 0.96 -31.80 0.35
CA VAL A 19 -0.14 -31.02 -0.24
C VAL A 19 0.23 -30.56 -1.65
N PRO A 20 -0.74 -30.50 -2.60
CA PRO A 20 -0.49 -29.97 -3.91
C PRO A 20 -0.21 -28.45 -3.85
N LEU A 21 0.80 -28.03 -4.59
CA LEU A 21 1.13 -26.62 -4.86
C LEU A 21 1.27 -26.48 -6.39
N PRO A 22 0.17 -26.15 -7.13
CA PRO A 22 0.16 -26.14 -8.60
C PRO A 22 0.84 -24.86 -9.14
N HIS A 23 2.07 -24.59 -8.70
CA HIS A 23 2.87 -23.42 -9.01
C HIS A 23 4.30 -23.86 -9.37
N PRO A 24 4.55 -24.25 -10.62
CA PRO A 24 5.87 -24.76 -11.05
C PRO A 24 6.97 -23.69 -10.89
N GLU A 25 6.63 -22.41 -11.00
CA GLU A 25 7.53 -21.31 -10.75
C GLU A 25 8.04 -21.27 -9.30
N ILE A 26 7.19 -21.60 -8.32
CA ILE A 26 7.58 -21.72 -6.91
C ILE A 26 8.42 -22.99 -6.71
N LEU A 27 7.92 -24.11 -7.25
CA LEU A 27 8.57 -25.42 -7.11
C LEU A 27 10.00 -25.47 -7.70
N SER A 28 10.29 -24.57 -8.66
CA SER A 28 11.62 -24.44 -9.27
C SER A 28 12.51 -23.38 -8.65
N SER A 29 11.94 -22.38 -7.97
CA SER A 29 12.69 -21.20 -7.49
C SER A 29 13.10 -21.29 -6.02
N VAL A 30 12.43 -22.12 -5.22
CA VAL A 30 12.75 -22.26 -3.79
C VAL A 30 14.06 -23.01 -3.61
N GLU A 31 14.98 -22.43 -2.84
CA GLU A 31 16.27 -23.02 -2.53
C GLU A 31 16.31 -23.61 -1.11
N ALA A 32 17.31 -24.47 -0.85
CA ALA A 32 17.52 -25.03 0.47
C ALA A 32 17.72 -23.92 1.52
N GLY A 33 16.99 -24.01 2.61
CA GLY A 33 17.02 -23.02 3.68
C GLY A 33 15.96 -21.91 3.56
N HIS A 34 15.34 -21.71 2.37
CA HIS A 34 14.27 -20.74 2.20
C HIS A 34 13.05 -21.08 3.02
N ARG A 35 12.36 -20.06 3.51
CA ARG A 35 11.10 -20.18 4.27
C ARG A 35 9.92 -20.08 3.32
N LEU A 36 8.88 -20.86 3.64
CA LEU A 36 7.57 -20.77 3.03
C LEU A 36 6.57 -20.49 4.15
N LEU A 37 5.90 -19.36 4.08
CA LEU A 37 4.93 -18.91 5.07
C LEU A 37 3.52 -19.15 4.49
N ILE A 38 2.69 -19.88 5.21
CA ILE A 38 1.35 -20.28 4.75
C ILE A 38 0.31 -19.72 5.72
N ASP A 39 -0.85 -19.29 5.18
CA ASP A 39 -1.93 -18.69 5.95
C ASP A 39 -1.45 -17.49 6.79
N ASP A 40 -0.85 -16.50 6.11
CA ASP A 40 -0.31 -15.27 6.70
C ASP A 40 0.73 -15.53 7.81
N GLY A 41 1.58 -16.55 7.60
CA GLY A 41 2.66 -16.90 8.52
C GLY A 41 2.25 -17.74 9.74
N LYS A 42 0.98 -18.17 9.84
CA LYS A 42 0.54 -19.07 10.91
C LYS A 42 1.21 -20.45 10.83
N LEU A 43 1.62 -20.84 9.64
CA LEU A 43 2.40 -22.05 9.38
C LEU A 43 3.68 -21.65 8.66
N GLU A 44 4.82 -22.01 9.22
CA GLU A 44 6.13 -21.83 8.62
C GLU A 44 6.76 -23.17 8.28
N LEU A 45 7.14 -23.29 7.03
CA LEU A 45 7.94 -24.40 6.51
C LEU A 45 9.31 -23.89 6.10
N LYS A 46 10.35 -24.73 6.27
CA LYS A 46 11.70 -24.44 5.80
C LYS A 46 12.13 -25.51 4.81
N ALA A 47 12.49 -25.12 3.61
CA ALA A 47 12.96 -26.03 2.58
C ALA A 47 14.26 -26.72 3.03
N THR A 48 14.31 -28.06 2.97
CA THR A 48 15.47 -28.87 3.34
C THR A 48 16.42 -29.08 2.18
N ARG A 49 15.91 -28.92 0.96
CA ARG A 49 16.67 -28.93 -0.31
C ARG A 49 15.99 -28.04 -1.33
N SER A 50 16.74 -27.61 -2.34
CA SER A 50 16.17 -26.82 -3.44
C SER A 50 15.10 -27.59 -4.18
N GLY A 51 14.09 -26.88 -4.67
CA GLY A 51 13.04 -27.44 -5.50
C GLY A 51 13.57 -27.94 -6.84
N ASP A 52 12.91 -28.94 -7.38
CA ASP A 52 13.27 -29.57 -8.65
C ASP A 52 12.27 -29.28 -9.77
N GLY A 53 11.38 -28.32 -9.55
CA GLY A 53 10.28 -27.96 -10.44
C GLY A 53 9.03 -28.85 -10.29
N LYS A 54 9.11 -29.92 -9.48
CA LYS A 54 8.00 -30.84 -9.21
C LYS A 54 7.66 -30.93 -7.73
N SER A 55 8.63 -30.72 -6.86
CA SER A 55 8.44 -30.84 -5.41
C SER A 55 9.42 -29.99 -4.61
N ILE A 56 8.99 -29.61 -3.40
CA ILE A 56 9.83 -29.01 -2.37
C ILE A 56 9.63 -29.83 -1.10
N VAL A 57 10.73 -30.34 -0.54
CA VAL A 57 10.69 -31.04 0.74
C VAL A 57 11.07 -30.07 1.84
N CYS A 58 10.22 -29.94 2.84
CA CYS A 58 10.35 -28.97 3.92
C CYS A 58 10.36 -29.64 5.29
N THR A 59 10.86 -28.93 6.29
CA THR A 59 10.60 -29.20 7.70
C THR A 59 9.59 -28.18 8.24
N VAL A 60 8.60 -28.62 9.00
CA VAL A 60 7.66 -27.74 9.70
C VAL A 60 8.37 -27.04 10.85
N VAL A 61 8.43 -25.70 10.79
CA VAL A 61 9.09 -24.87 11.82
C VAL A 61 8.07 -24.44 12.89
N THR A 62 6.92 -23.90 12.45
CA THR A 62 5.81 -23.50 13.33
C THR A 62 4.48 -23.88 12.69
N GLY A 63 3.44 -23.94 13.52
CA GLY A 63 2.07 -24.27 13.12
C GLY A 63 1.74 -25.74 13.29
N ASP A 64 0.45 -26.04 13.23
CA ASP A 64 -0.12 -27.36 13.50
C ASP A 64 -1.15 -27.81 12.44
N LYS A 65 -1.62 -26.89 11.60
CA LYS A 65 -2.71 -27.14 10.66
C LYS A 65 -2.50 -26.41 9.34
N ILE A 66 -2.74 -27.09 8.25
CA ILE A 66 -2.90 -26.54 6.91
C ILE A 66 -4.33 -26.74 6.43
N SER A 67 -4.88 -25.80 5.68
CA SER A 67 -6.20 -25.88 5.08
C SER A 67 -6.19 -25.48 3.60
N ASP A 68 -7.27 -25.80 2.88
CA ASP A 68 -7.38 -25.54 1.45
C ASP A 68 -7.35 -24.04 1.13
N LYS A 69 -6.81 -23.71 -0.04
CA LYS A 69 -6.82 -22.36 -0.64
C LYS A 69 -6.16 -21.28 0.24
N LYS A 70 -5.09 -21.63 0.94
CA LYS A 70 -4.28 -20.67 1.71
C LYS A 70 -3.17 -20.09 0.85
N GLY A 71 -2.92 -18.78 1.05
CA GLY A 71 -1.80 -18.10 0.45
C GLY A 71 -0.46 -18.68 0.90
N VAL A 72 0.53 -18.63 0.02
CA VAL A 72 1.92 -18.99 0.29
C VAL A 72 2.78 -17.77 0.02
N SER A 73 3.49 -17.30 1.04
CA SER A 73 4.44 -16.20 0.97
C SER A 73 5.87 -16.74 1.00
N LEU A 74 6.73 -16.14 0.22
CA LEU A 74 8.12 -16.59 -0.02
C LEU A 74 9.09 -15.44 0.23
N PRO A 75 9.40 -15.11 1.50
CA PRO A 75 10.21 -13.95 1.85
C PRO A 75 11.65 -14.02 1.34
N ASP A 76 12.19 -15.23 1.21
CA ASP A 76 13.57 -15.48 0.86
C ASP A 76 13.78 -15.86 -0.61
N THR A 77 12.69 -15.92 -1.42
CA THR A 77 12.72 -16.41 -2.81
C THR A 77 12.33 -15.31 -3.79
N ASP A 78 13.21 -15.03 -4.75
CA ASP A 78 12.87 -14.19 -5.90
C ASP A 78 12.18 -15.06 -6.95
N LEU A 79 10.92 -14.72 -7.27
CA LEU A 79 10.19 -15.38 -8.33
C LEU A 79 10.49 -14.74 -9.69
N PRO A 80 10.74 -15.54 -10.74
CA PRO A 80 11.03 -15.02 -12.07
C PRO A 80 9.77 -14.49 -12.79
N VAL A 81 8.61 -14.54 -12.16
CA VAL A 81 7.33 -14.09 -12.70
C VAL A 81 7.07 -12.62 -12.32
N GLY A 82 6.39 -11.89 -13.22
CA GLY A 82 5.92 -10.53 -12.93
C GLY A 82 4.72 -10.52 -11.99
N ALA A 83 4.38 -9.33 -11.49
CA ALA A 83 3.24 -9.13 -10.61
C ALA A 83 1.88 -9.43 -11.29
N LEU A 84 1.81 -9.36 -12.62
CA LEU A 84 0.60 -9.62 -13.40
C LEU A 84 0.64 -11.02 -14.02
N THR A 85 -0.32 -11.86 -13.66
CA THR A 85 -0.61 -13.12 -14.36
C THR A 85 -1.33 -12.83 -15.70
N GLU A 86 -1.52 -13.85 -16.52
CA GLU A 86 -2.30 -13.73 -17.77
C GLU A 86 -3.76 -13.32 -17.46
N LYS A 87 -4.33 -13.90 -16.40
CA LYS A 87 -5.67 -13.52 -15.92
C LYS A 87 -5.70 -12.06 -15.46
N ASP A 88 -4.71 -11.60 -14.71
CA ASP A 88 -4.64 -10.23 -14.22
C ASP A 88 -4.55 -9.21 -15.36
N ARG A 89 -3.88 -9.55 -16.46
CA ARG A 89 -3.84 -8.70 -17.66
C ARG A 89 -5.22 -8.54 -18.30
N ALA A 90 -5.99 -9.63 -18.39
CA ALA A 90 -7.36 -9.59 -18.90
C ALA A 90 -8.29 -8.81 -17.98
N ASP A 91 -8.21 -9.06 -16.67
CA ASP A 91 -9.00 -8.35 -15.65
C ASP A 91 -8.64 -6.85 -15.63
N LEU A 92 -7.36 -6.51 -15.73
CA LEU A 92 -6.91 -5.13 -15.79
C LEU A 92 -7.52 -4.39 -16.98
N ASP A 93 -7.52 -4.99 -18.16
CA ASP A 93 -8.11 -4.35 -19.35
C ASP A 93 -9.63 -4.15 -19.18
N ALA A 94 -10.33 -5.14 -18.62
CA ALA A 94 -11.77 -5.05 -18.34
C ALA A 94 -12.13 -3.94 -17.33
N VAL A 95 -11.37 -3.80 -16.23
CA VAL A 95 -11.63 -2.72 -15.25
C VAL A 95 -11.27 -1.34 -15.79
N LEU A 96 -10.26 -1.25 -16.64
CA LEU A 96 -9.91 0.00 -17.32
C LEU A 96 -11.01 0.45 -18.29
N ASP A 97 -11.66 -0.48 -18.98
CA ASP A 97 -12.81 -0.19 -19.84
C ASP A 97 -14.05 0.23 -19.03
N ALA A 98 -14.19 -0.26 -17.79
CA ALA A 98 -15.21 0.20 -16.86
C ALA A 98 -14.98 1.65 -16.36
N GLY A 99 -13.81 2.25 -16.60
CA GLY A 99 -13.52 3.64 -16.30
C GLY A 99 -13.11 3.92 -14.85
N VAL A 100 -12.30 3.06 -14.27
CA VAL A 100 -11.69 3.28 -12.93
C VAL A 100 -10.70 4.43 -12.96
N ASP A 101 -10.59 5.17 -11.86
CA ASP A 101 -9.65 6.29 -11.75
C ASP A 101 -8.25 5.84 -11.30
N TRP A 102 -8.18 4.76 -10.49
CA TRP A 102 -6.97 4.19 -9.93
C TRP A 102 -6.97 2.67 -10.04
N VAL A 103 -5.80 2.11 -10.31
CA VAL A 103 -5.53 0.67 -10.20
C VAL A 103 -4.44 0.45 -9.17
N ALA A 104 -4.72 -0.37 -8.15
CA ALA A 104 -3.76 -0.78 -7.14
C ALA A 104 -3.13 -2.12 -7.55
N LEU A 105 -1.83 -2.12 -7.80
CA LEU A 105 -1.07 -3.30 -8.21
C LEU A 105 -0.48 -4.00 -6.99
N SER A 106 -0.94 -5.23 -6.73
CA SER A 106 -0.42 -6.09 -5.65
C SER A 106 0.87 -6.79 -6.06
N PHE A 107 1.62 -7.24 -5.07
CA PHE A 107 2.83 -8.06 -5.21
C PHE A 107 3.91 -7.46 -6.10
N VAL A 108 4.01 -6.13 -6.13
CA VAL A 108 5.08 -5.43 -6.82
C VAL A 108 6.42 -5.82 -6.20
N GLN A 109 7.35 -6.31 -7.02
CA GLN A 109 8.70 -6.66 -6.61
C GLN A 109 9.74 -5.72 -7.22
N ARG A 110 9.47 -5.24 -8.44
CA ARG A 110 10.42 -4.50 -9.27
C ARG A 110 9.74 -3.43 -10.14
N PRO A 111 10.48 -2.41 -10.59
CA PRO A 111 9.94 -1.34 -11.43
C PRO A 111 9.31 -1.84 -12.73
N GLU A 112 9.81 -2.95 -13.27
CA GLU A 112 9.31 -3.58 -14.50
C GLU A 112 7.85 -3.99 -14.39
N ASP A 113 7.37 -4.39 -13.20
CA ASP A 113 5.97 -4.73 -12.92
C ASP A 113 5.05 -3.52 -13.16
N LEU A 114 5.51 -2.34 -12.73
CA LEU A 114 4.79 -1.08 -12.93
C LEU A 114 4.85 -0.62 -14.40
N ALA A 115 5.98 -0.81 -15.05
CA ALA A 115 6.13 -0.47 -16.47
C ALA A 115 5.17 -1.30 -17.33
N GLU A 116 4.98 -2.58 -17.01
CA GLU A 116 3.99 -3.44 -17.66
C GLU A 116 2.56 -2.96 -17.42
N ALA A 117 2.18 -2.71 -16.16
CA ALA A 117 0.85 -2.21 -15.82
C ALA A 117 0.56 -0.86 -16.52
N ARG A 118 1.52 0.06 -16.57
CA ARG A 118 1.40 1.33 -17.28
C ARG A 118 1.21 1.15 -18.79
N LYS A 119 1.92 0.19 -19.40
CA LYS A 119 1.78 -0.14 -20.82
C LYS A 119 0.37 -0.62 -21.16
N ILE A 120 -0.25 -1.39 -20.28
CA ILE A 120 -1.63 -1.86 -20.44
C ILE A 120 -2.62 -0.72 -20.15
N ALA A 121 -2.41 0.03 -19.08
CA ALA A 121 -3.30 1.13 -18.68
C ALA A 121 -3.40 2.25 -19.70
N ARG A 122 -2.31 2.60 -20.40
CA ARG A 122 -2.25 3.65 -21.44
C ARG A 122 -2.86 4.99 -20.97
N GLY A 123 -2.72 5.34 -19.69
CA GLY A 123 -3.26 6.57 -19.11
C GLY A 123 -4.77 6.54 -18.80
N ARG A 124 -5.47 5.43 -19.04
CA ARG A 124 -6.90 5.25 -18.66
C ARG A 124 -7.10 5.38 -17.16
N ALA A 125 -6.16 4.83 -16.35
CA ALA A 125 -6.14 4.98 -14.90
C ALA A 125 -4.72 5.32 -14.41
N LEU A 126 -4.62 5.83 -13.18
CA LEU A 126 -3.37 6.00 -12.45
C LEU A 126 -3.00 4.69 -11.74
N ILE A 127 -1.70 4.44 -11.55
CA ILE A 127 -1.18 3.22 -10.94
C ILE A 127 -0.70 3.49 -9.52
N LEU A 128 -1.28 2.78 -8.57
CA LEU A 128 -0.86 2.75 -7.17
C LEU A 128 -0.09 1.45 -6.91
N ALA A 129 1.19 1.56 -6.53
CA ALA A 129 2.00 0.40 -6.18
C ALA A 129 1.76 0.00 -4.73
N LYS A 130 1.40 -1.27 -4.49
CA LYS A 130 1.30 -1.83 -3.13
C LYS A 130 2.66 -2.39 -2.73
N ILE A 131 3.22 -1.85 -1.65
CA ILE A 131 4.51 -2.32 -1.11
C ILE A 131 4.21 -3.41 -0.09
N GLU A 132 4.44 -4.63 -0.50
CA GLU A 132 4.13 -5.89 0.19
C GLU A 132 5.34 -6.80 0.32
N LYS A 133 6.39 -6.55 -0.46
CA LYS A 133 7.54 -7.44 -0.63
C LYS A 133 8.85 -6.77 -0.23
N PRO A 134 9.80 -7.52 0.37
CA PRO A 134 11.14 -7.01 0.68
C PRO A 134 11.86 -6.45 -0.54
N GLN A 135 11.70 -7.08 -1.71
CA GLN A 135 12.29 -6.66 -2.98
C GLN A 135 11.81 -5.25 -3.38
N ALA A 136 10.51 -4.95 -3.18
CA ALA A 136 9.96 -3.63 -3.42
C ALA A 136 10.54 -2.57 -2.48
N VAL A 137 10.77 -2.92 -1.22
CA VAL A 137 11.41 -2.02 -0.24
C VAL A 137 12.85 -1.72 -0.65
N ALA A 138 13.60 -2.73 -1.12
CA ALA A 138 14.98 -2.57 -1.58
C ALA A 138 15.10 -1.65 -2.81
N ARG A 139 14.10 -1.64 -3.70
CA ARG A 139 14.06 -0.83 -4.92
C ARG A 139 13.04 0.33 -4.84
N LEU A 140 12.75 0.81 -3.63
CA LEU A 140 11.67 1.76 -3.36
C LEU A 140 11.71 3.02 -4.24
N ASN A 141 12.88 3.63 -4.42
CA ASN A 141 12.98 4.87 -5.20
C ASN A 141 12.61 4.67 -6.68
N GLU A 142 13.05 3.58 -7.29
CA GLU A 142 12.72 3.23 -8.67
C GLU A 142 11.22 2.93 -8.83
N ILE A 143 10.61 2.28 -7.83
CA ILE A 143 9.17 2.01 -7.79
C ILE A 143 8.39 3.32 -7.65
N ILE A 144 8.84 4.24 -6.78
CA ILE A 144 8.22 5.56 -6.63
C ILE A 144 8.21 6.31 -7.96
N GLU A 145 9.31 6.32 -8.69
CA GLU A 145 9.41 7.03 -9.98
C GLU A 145 8.32 6.58 -10.97
N LEU A 146 8.07 5.27 -11.05
CA LEU A 146 7.12 4.68 -11.98
C LEU A 146 5.67 4.61 -11.45
N SER A 147 5.43 4.93 -10.18
CA SER A 147 4.10 4.94 -9.58
C SER A 147 3.45 6.33 -9.65
N ASP A 148 2.12 6.38 -9.58
CA ASP A 148 1.37 7.63 -9.35
C ASP A 148 1.04 7.82 -7.87
N ALA A 149 0.93 6.74 -7.12
CA ALA A 149 0.77 6.68 -5.67
C ALA A 149 1.35 5.37 -5.13
N LEU A 150 1.53 5.28 -3.81
CA LEU A 150 1.95 4.05 -3.14
C LEU A 150 0.97 3.68 -2.02
N MET A 151 0.97 2.38 -1.67
CA MET A 151 0.29 1.86 -0.48
C MET A 151 1.27 1.05 0.36
N VAL A 152 1.34 1.35 1.64
CA VAL A 152 1.99 0.50 2.63
C VAL A 152 0.98 -0.56 3.05
N ALA A 153 1.06 -1.75 2.47
CA ALA A 153 0.18 -2.87 2.77
C ALA A 153 0.78 -3.71 3.91
N ARG A 154 0.56 -3.24 5.15
CA ARG A 154 1.28 -3.73 6.34
C ARG A 154 1.01 -5.18 6.67
N GLY A 155 -0.18 -5.69 6.35
CA GLY A 155 -0.54 -7.09 6.54
C GLY A 155 0.40 -8.02 5.79
N ASP A 156 0.46 -7.88 4.46
CA ASP A 156 1.31 -8.70 3.60
C ASP A 156 2.80 -8.43 3.85
N LEU A 157 3.17 -7.16 4.04
CA LEU A 157 4.55 -6.78 4.37
C LEU A 157 5.03 -7.40 5.68
N GLY A 158 4.16 -7.48 6.71
CA GLY A 158 4.47 -8.09 8.00
C GLY A 158 4.51 -9.63 7.98
N VAL A 159 3.99 -10.27 6.93
CA VAL A 159 4.22 -11.69 6.67
C VAL A 159 5.59 -11.92 6.06
N GLU A 160 6.01 -11.06 5.14
CA GLU A 160 7.25 -11.20 4.38
C GLU A 160 8.49 -10.65 5.12
N MET A 161 8.29 -9.75 6.08
CA MET A 161 9.36 -9.09 6.84
C MET A 161 9.17 -9.26 8.35
N PRO A 162 10.23 -9.13 9.18
CA PRO A 162 10.08 -9.10 10.62
C PRO A 162 9.08 -8.03 11.05
N LEU A 163 8.11 -8.40 11.88
CA LEU A 163 7.03 -7.49 12.32
C LEU A 163 7.56 -6.19 12.93
N GLU A 164 8.65 -6.29 13.70
CA GLU A 164 9.32 -5.15 14.32
C GLU A 164 9.98 -4.18 13.32
N ALA A 165 10.21 -4.61 12.07
CA ALA A 165 10.74 -3.76 11.01
C ALA A 165 9.65 -2.94 10.30
N VAL A 166 8.41 -3.42 10.29
CA VAL A 166 7.29 -2.81 9.53
C VAL A 166 7.06 -1.34 9.88
N PRO A 167 7.05 -0.89 11.16
CA PRO A 167 6.86 0.52 11.47
C PRO A 167 7.96 1.43 10.91
N GLY A 168 9.21 0.95 10.92
CA GLY A 168 10.34 1.69 10.32
C GLY A 168 10.23 1.81 8.81
N ILE A 169 9.80 0.73 8.15
CA ILE A 169 9.58 0.68 6.70
C ILE A 169 8.40 1.58 6.30
N GLN A 170 7.29 1.55 7.04
CA GLN A 170 6.17 2.47 6.82
C GLN A 170 6.65 3.92 6.82
N LYS A 171 7.42 4.31 7.83
CA LYS A 171 7.99 5.65 7.95
C LYS A 171 8.91 6.00 6.78
N GLN A 172 9.76 5.05 6.36
CA GLN A 172 10.64 5.22 5.19
C GLN A 172 9.83 5.46 3.91
N ILE A 173 8.82 4.63 3.64
CA ILE A 173 7.96 4.74 2.44
C ILE A 173 7.21 6.08 2.47
N THR A 174 6.55 6.42 3.58
CA THR A 174 5.79 7.66 3.70
C THR A 174 6.65 8.90 3.43
N ARG A 175 7.85 8.95 4.01
CA ARG A 175 8.80 10.04 3.79
C ARG A 175 9.30 10.12 2.34
N ALA A 176 9.62 8.97 1.73
CA ALA A 176 10.06 8.91 0.35
C ALA A 176 8.96 9.38 -0.62
N CYS A 177 7.71 8.94 -0.40
CA CYS A 177 6.55 9.39 -1.18
C CYS A 177 6.32 10.90 -1.05
N ARG A 178 6.35 11.43 0.16
CA ARG A 178 6.21 12.88 0.39
C ARG A 178 7.31 13.67 -0.30
N LYS A 179 8.57 13.20 -0.23
CA LYS A 179 9.68 13.83 -0.93
C LYS A 179 9.46 13.85 -2.44
N ALA A 180 8.96 12.77 -3.02
CA ALA A 180 8.66 12.64 -4.44
C ALA A 180 7.34 13.32 -4.86
N GLY A 181 6.56 13.89 -3.93
CA GLY A 181 5.25 14.48 -4.22
C GLY A 181 4.20 13.45 -4.68
N LYS A 182 4.34 12.20 -4.25
CA LYS A 182 3.43 11.09 -4.57
C LYS A 182 2.52 10.80 -3.36
N PRO A 183 1.21 10.61 -3.56
CA PRO A 183 0.32 10.21 -2.49
C PRO A 183 0.69 8.86 -1.89
N VAL A 184 0.50 8.72 -0.58
CA VAL A 184 0.72 7.46 0.12
C VAL A 184 -0.49 7.07 0.96
N VAL A 185 -0.91 5.82 0.83
CA VAL A 185 -1.98 5.19 1.61
C VAL A 185 -1.36 4.25 2.63
N VAL A 186 -1.74 4.36 3.89
CA VAL A 186 -1.41 3.37 4.93
C VAL A 186 -2.60 2.46 5.13
N ALA A 187 -2.39 1.16 4.97
CA ALA A 187 -3.44 0.16 4.88
C ALA A 187 -3.22 -1.04 5.78
N THR A 188 -4.31 -1.76 6.03
CA THR A 188 -4.43 -3.01 6.77
C THR A 188 -4.21 -2.91 8.27
N GLN A 189 -4.99 -3.66 9.03
CA GLN A 189 -4.91 -3.76 10.49
C GLN A 189 -4.96 -2.41 11.21
N MET A 190 -5.76 -1.47 10.70
CA MET A 190 -5.87 -0.12 11.27
C MET A 190 -6.78 -0.11 12.51
N LEU A 191 -7.98 -0.70 12.40
CA LEU A 191 -8.97 -0.83 13.46
C LEU A 191 -9.53 -2.26 13.49
N GLU A 192 -8.67 -3.27 13.36
CA GLU A 192 -9.03 -4.66 13.11
C GLU A 192 -9.98 -5.25 14.13
N SER A 193 -9.85 -4.87 15.42
CA SER A 193 -10.79 -5.28 16.47
C SER A 193 -12.22 -4.85 16.17
N MET A 194 -12.43 -3.77 15.40
CA MET A 194 -13.75 -3.27 15.02
C MET A 194 -14.45 -4.14 13.95
N ILE A 195 -13.81 -5.18 13.43
CA ILE A 195 -14.52 -6.22 12.67
C ILE A 195 -15.64 -6.82 13.51
N THR A 196 -15.39 -7.02 14.82
CA THR A 196 -16.33 -7.66 15.73
C THR A 196 -16.70 -6.82 16.96
N ALA A 197 -15.99 -5.73 17.23
CA ALA A 197 -16.21 -4.86 18.38
C ALA A 197 -16.64 -3.46 17.94
N ALA A 198 -17.54 -2.83 18.69
CA ALA A 198 -18.05 -1.48 18.40
C ALA A 198 -17.02 -0.36 18.65
N VAL A 199 -15.95 -0.65 19.37
CA VAL A 199 -14.87 0.29 19.70
C VAL A 199 -13.50 -0.35 19.49
N PRO A 200 -12.50 0.42 19.05
CA PRO A 200 -11.15 -0.08 18.83
C PRO A 200 -10.37 -0.20 20.14
N THR A 201 -9.25 -0.89 20.09
CA THR A 201 -8.25 -0.88 21.16
C THR A 201 -7.48 0.43 21.19
N ARG A 202 -6.84 0.76 22.30
CA ARG A 202 -5.95 1.93 22.41
C ARG A 202 -4.73 1.82 21.51
N ALA A 203 -4.24 0.62 21.27
CA ALA A 203 -3.10 0.39 20.37
C ALA A 203 -3.46 0.74 18.91
N GLU A 204 -4.65 0.35 18.45
CA GLU A 204 -5.15 0.69 17.12
C GLU A 204 -5.37 2.20 16.94
N VAL A 205 -5.95 2.86 17.96
CA VAL A 205 -6.08 4.34 17.93
C VAL A 205 -4.71 5.00 17.83
N SER A 206 -3.71 4.50 18.55
CA SER A 206 -2.34 5.00 18.46
C SER A 206 -1.72 4.77 17.08
N ASP A 207 -1.96 3.59 16.49
CA ASP A 207 -1.45 3.22 15.18
C ASP A 207 -2.03 4.11 14.06
N VAL A 208 -3.34 4.31 14.03
CA VAL A 208 -3.99 5.26 13.12
C VAL A 208 -3.43 6.67 13.29
N SER A 209 -3.28 7.11 14.55
CA SER A 209 -2.72 8.43 14.86
C SER A 209 -1.30 8.59 14.32
N ILE A 210 -0.45 7.57 14.46
CA ILE A 210 0.93 7.56 13.94
C ILE A 210 0.92 7.71 12.42
N ALA A 211 0.08 6.97 11.69
CA ALA A 211 0.00 7.08 10.24
C ALA A 211 -0.34 8.51 9.79
N VAL A 212 -1.27 9.18 10.48
CA VAL A 212 -1.63 10.58 10.20
C VAL A 212 -0.48 11.54 10.56
N PHE A 213 0.16 11.40 11.74
CA PHE A 213 1.31 12.21 12.14
C PHE A 213 2.51 12.04 11.18
N GLU A 214 2.67 10.88 10.58
CA GLU A 214 3.71 10.62 9.58
C GLU A 214 3.39 11.21 8.21
N GLY A 215 2.18 11.74 8.03
CA GLY A 215 1.77 12.46 6.83
C GLY A 215 1.28 11.55 5.72
N ALA A 216 0.62 10.44 6.03
CA ALA A 216 -0.16 9.68 5.04
C ALA A 216 -1.19 10.59 4.35
N ASP A 217 -1.43 10.39 3.07
CA ASP A 217 -2.48 11.08 2.33
C ASP A 217 -3.84 10.47 2.60
N ALA A 218 -3.88 9.16 2.76
CA ALA A 218 -5.08 8.41 3.11
C ALA A 218 -4.74 7.24 4.05
N ILE A 219 -5.72 6.84 4.83
CA ILE A 219 -5.70 5.63 5.66
C ILE A 219 -6.86 4.73 5.23
N MET A 220 -6.63 3.42 5.13
CA MET A 220 -7.58 2.50 4.54
C MET A 220 -8.06 1.46 5.55
N LEU A 221 -9.37 1.29 5.63
CA LEU A 221 -10.01 0.13 6.27
C LEU A 221 -10.14 -1.01 5.25
N SER A 222 -10.13 -2.24 5.73
CA SER A 222 -10.30 -3.47 4.95
C SER A 222 -11.55 -4.22 5.43
N ALA A 223 -11.38 -5.31 6.13
CA ALA A 223 -12.48 -6.12 6.64
C ALA A 223 -13.40 -5.35 7.62
N GLU A 224 -12.87 -4.36 8.32
CA GLU A 224 -13.61 -3.51 9.26
C GLU A 224 -14.85 -2.87 8.62
N SER A 225 -14.73 -2.45 7.36
CA SER A 225 -15.83 -1.84 6.60
C SER A 225 -16.43 -2.77 5.55
N ALA A 226 -15.68 -3.79 5.06
CA ALA A 226 -16.13 -4.66 3.98
C ALA A 226 -17.00 -5.84 4.48
N SER A 227 -16.71 -6.37 5.66
CA SER A 227 -17.40 -7.55 6.22
C SER A 227 -17.58 -7.49 7.74
N GLY A 228 -17.13 -6.42 8.39
CA GLY A 228 -17.26 -6.23 9.83
C GLY A 228 -18.70 -5.98 10.29
N ALA A 229 -18.95 -6.16 11.58
CA ALA A 229 -20.24 -5.91 12.19
C ALA A 229 -20.53 -4.41 12.43
N TYR A 230 -19.49 -3.55 12.38
CA TYR A 230 -19.58 -2.13 12.73
C TYR A 230 -18.95 -1.22 11.65
N PRO A 231 -19.33 -1.33 10.36
CA PRO A 231 -18.65 -0.63 9.25
C PRO A 231 -18.75 0.90 9.35
N VAL A 232 -19.90 1.42 9.75
CA VAL A 232 -20.14 2.88 9.88
C VAL A 232 -19.34 3.43 11.05
N GLU A 233 -19.34 2.74 12.18
CA GLU A 233 -18.60 3.12 13.40
C GLU A 233 -17.10 3.08 13.17
N ALA A 234 -16.59 2.12 12.39
CA ALA A 234 -15.18 2.01 12.04
C ALA A 234 -14.72 3.24 11.23
N VAL A 235 -15.45 3.59 10.18
CA VAL A 235 -15.18 4.79 9.37
C VAL A 235 -15.27 6.06 10.21
N ALA A 236 -16.33 6.20 11.02
CA ALA A 236 -16.52 7.35 11.88
C ALA A 236 -15.41 7.48 12.93
N THR A 237 -14.96 6.37 13.48
CA THR A 237 -13.86 6.33 14.47
C THR A 237 -12.54 6.73 13.82
N MET A 238 -12.21 6.17 12.67
CA MET A 238 -11.01 6.53 11.90
C MET A 238 -10.98 8.03 11.57
N ASN A 239 -12.10 8.58 11.12
CA ASN A 239 -12.23 10.02 10.86
C ASN A 239 -12.02 10.85 12.13
N ARG A 240 -12.62 10.47 13.27
CA ARG A 240 -12.43 11.19 14.54
C ARG A 240 -10.96 11.19 14.98
N ILE A 241 -10.26 10.08 14.81
CA ILE A 241 -8.82 9.99 15.14
C ILE A 241 -8.02 10.94 14.25
N ALA A 242 -8.23 10.90 12.93
CA ALA A 242 -7.53 11.78 11.99
C ALA A 242 -7.78 13.26 12.31
N VAL A 243 -9.03 13.66 12.50
CA VAL A 243 -9.40 15.04 12.86
C VAL A 243 -8.77 15.48 14.20
N GLN A 244 -8.68 14.56 15.18
CA GLN A 244 -8.06 14.87 16.47
C GLN A 244 -6.54 15.09 16.33
N VAL A 245 -5.87 14.27 15.53
CA VAL A 245 -4.43 14.42 15.23
C VAL A 245 -4.15 15.74 14.52
N GLU A 246 -4.93 16.06 13.49
CA GLU A 246 -4.74 17.30 12.73
C GLU A 246 -5.01 18.58 13.53
N LYS A 247 -5.81 18.49 14.62
CA LYS A 247 -6.02 19.57 15.58
C LYS A 247 -4.98 19.67 16.67
N ASP A 248 -4.11 18.67 16.80
CA ASP A 248 -3.07 18.65 17.83
C ASP A 248 -2.05 19.78 17.57
N PRO A 249 -1.73 20.62 18.57
CA PRO A 249 -0.77 21.71 18.41
C PRO A 249 0.63 21.25 17.95
N VAL A 250 0.99 19.98 18.16
CA VAL A 250 2.27 19.39 17.75
C VAL A 250 2.27 18.98 16.28
N TYR A 251 1.11 18.69 15.69
CA TYR A 251 0.99 18.19 14.32
C TYR A 251 1.71 19.07 13.28
N PRO A 252 1.53 20.42 13.25
CA PRO A 252 2.22 21.26 12.28
C PRO A 252 3.75 21.18 12.40
N SER A 253 4.29 21.07 13.60
CA SER A 253 5.74 21.00 13.82
C SER A 253 6.31 19.67 13.29
N ILE A 254 5.61 18.56 13.52
CA ILE A 254 6.01 17.24 13.01
C ILE A 254 5.99 17.23 11.47
N ILE A 255 4.91 17.72 10.89
CA ILE A 255 4.75 17.76 9.42
C ILE A 255 5.78 18.68 8.77
N ASN A 256 6.06 19.82 9.38
CA ASN A 256 7.08 20.76 8.90
C ASN A 256 8.50 20.18 8.97
N ALA A 257 8.82 19.45 10.03
CA ALA A 257 10.12 18.79 10.18
C ALA A 257 10.37 17.68 9.12
N GLN A 258 9.32 17.22 8.46
CA GLN A 258 9.39 16.19 7.42
C GLN A 258 9.29 16.78 6.00
N ARG A 259 9.33 18.08 5.84
CA ARG A 259 9.22 18.73 4.53
C ARG A 259 10.45 18.45 3.67
N SER A 260 10.19 18.26 2.40
CA SER A 260 11.25 18.22 1.39
C SER A 260 11.63 19.64 0.98
N GLU A 261 12.87 19.83 0.59
CA GLU A 261 13.26 21.06 -0.11
C GLU A 261 12.48 21.14 -1.43
N PRO A 262 11.97 22.33 -1.79
CA PRO A 262 11.31 22.52 -3.06
C PRO A 262 12.29 22.32 -4.22
N GLU A 263 11.81 21.80 -5.32
CA GLU A 263 12.58 21.78 -6.56
C GLU A 263 12.81 23.22 -7.05
N ALA A 264 13.93 23.46 -7.72
CA ALA A 264 14.25 24.77 -8.29
C ALA A 264 13.38 25.06 -9.54
N THR A 265 12.07 25.01 -9.38
CA THR A 265 11.07 25.30 -10.41
C THR A 265 10.12 26.41 -9.96
N SER A 266 9.61 27.20 -10.91
CA SER A 266 8.63 28.24 -10.62
C SER A 266 7.36 27.67 -9.96
N ALA A 267 6.94 26.47 -10.36
CA ALA A 267 5.73 25.84 -9.84
C ALA A 267 5.89 25.46 -8.36
N ASP A 268 7.03 24.94 -7.96
CA ASP A 268 7.33 24.59 -6.57
C ASP A 268 7.50 25.84 -5.71
N ALA A 269 8.22 26.83 -6.21
CA ALA A 269 8.38 28.12 -5.51
C ALA A 269 7.03 28.81 -5.25
N ILE A 270 6.11 28.79 -6.22
CA ILE A 270 4.76 29.34 -6.09
C ILE A 270 3.94 28.54 -5.06
N SER A 271 4.01 27.20 -5.08
CA SER A 271 3.29 26.37 -4.13
C SER A 271 3.75 26.60 -2.68
N LEU A 272 5.06 26.69 -2.49
CA LEU A 272 5.65 27.05 -1.20
C LEU A 272 5.19 28.45 -0.73
N ALA A 273 5.29 29.45 -1.60
CA ALA A 273 4.86 30.82 -1.30
C ALA A 273 3.37 30.90 -0.96
N ALA A 274 2.52 30.17 -1.69
CA ALA A 274 1.08 30.13 -1.44
C ALA A 274 0.78 29.58 -0.03
N ARG A 275 1.48 28.53 0.41
CA ARG A 275 1.35 28.01 1.77
C ARG A 275 1.79 29.07 2.80
N GLU A 276 3.00 29.65 2.67
CA GLU A 276 3.53 30.64 3.61
C GLU A 276 2.60 31.87 3.73
N ILE A 277 2.05 32.34 2.61
CA ILE A 277 1.07 33.42 2.57
C ILE A 277 -0.19 33.02 3.30
N ALA A 278 -0.74 31.81 3.02
CA ALA A 278 -1.97 31.34 3.63
C ALA A 278 -1.86 31.23 5.15
N GLU A 279 -0.76 30.71 5.64
CA GLU A 279 -0.50 30.54 7.08
C GLU A 279 -0.26 31.88 7.76
N THR A 280 0.56 32.77 7.16
CA THR A 280 0.90 34.07 7.73
C THR A 280 -0.31 35.00 7.81
N LEU A 281 -1.11 35.04 6.77
CA LEU A 281 -2.32 35.88 6.68
C LEU A 281 -3.59 35.21 7.23
N LYS A 282 -3.49 33.94 7.69
CA LYS A 282 -4.63 33.15 8.21
C LYS A 282 -5.78 33.11 7.20
N LEU A 283 -5.46 32.79 5.95
CA LEU A 283 -6.45 32.69 4.87
C LEU A 283 -7.39 31.50 5.10
N ALA A 284 -8.57 31.57 4.48
CA ALA A 284 -9.57 30.51 4.62
C ALA A 284 -9.26 29.24 3.81
N ALA A 285 -8.55 29.36 2.69
CA ALA A 285 -8.21 28.23 1.81
C ALA A 285 -7.10 28.65 0.83
N ILE A 286 -6.46 27.64 0.21
CA ILE A 286 -5.67 27.78 -1.01
C ILE A 286 -6.51 27.25 -2.17
N VAL A 287 -6.72 28.07 -3.19
CA VAL A 287 -7.43 27.65 -4.40
C VAL A 287 -6.44 27.41 -5.52
N THR A 288 -6.49 26.23 -6.12
CA THR A 288 -5.66 25.86 -7.29
C THR A 288 -6.53 25.57 -8.49
N TYR A 289 -6.08 25.97 -9.67
CA TYR A 289 -6.70 25.56 -10.94
C TYR A 289 -5.77 24.59 -11.66
N THR A 290 -6.28 23.43 -12.07
CA THR A 290 -5.46 22.36 -12.64
C THR A 290 -6.23 21.50 -13.64
N ALA A 291 -5.70 21.34 -14.84
CA ALA A 291 -6.24 20.40 -15.82
C ALA A 291 -5.68 18.98 -15.60
N SER A 292 -4.38 18.86 -15.32
CA SER A 292 -3.68 17.57 -15.15
C SER A 292 -3.67 17.04 -13.71
N GLY A 293 -3.96 17.88 -12.73
CA GLY A 293 -3.85 17.56 -11.30
C GLY A 293 -2.50 17.98 -10.66
N THR A 294 -1.49 18.33 -11.45
CA THR A 294 -0.12 18.58 -10.95
C THR A 294 -0.06 19.72 -9.93
N THR A 295 -0.83 20.81 -10.14
CA THR A 295 -0.86 21.92 -9.18
C THR A 295 -1.48 21.51 -7.86
N GLY A 296 -2.55 20.70 -7.89
CA GLY A 296 -3.15 20.13 -6.67
C GLY A 296 -2.17 19.23 -5.91
N LEU A 297 -1.45 18.36 -6.62
CA LEU A 297 -0.39 17.51 -6.04
C LEU A 297 0.69 18.34 -5.33
N ARG A 298 1.19 19.40 -5.98
CA ARG A 298 2.20 20.27 -5.38
C ARG A 298 1.69 20.99 -4.13
N ALA A 299 0.47 21.53 -4.18
CA ALA A 299 -0.14 22.19 -3.03
C ALA A 299 -0.34 21.21 -1.85
N ALA A 300 -0.82 19.99 -2.12
CA ALA A 300 -0.99 18.94 -1.10
C ALA A 300 0.34 18.49 -0.49
N ARG A 301 1.42 18.42 -1.27
CA ARG A 301 2.77 18.12 -0.78
C ARG A 301 3.25 19.10 0.28
N GLU A 302 2.88 20.37 0.14
CA GLU A 302 3.26 21.43 1.09
C GLU A 302 2.55 21.32 2.44
N ARG A 303 1.46 20.55 2.55
CA ARG A 303 0.69 20.34 3.79
C ARG A 303 0.32 21.67 4.48
N PRO A 304 -0.38 22.59 3.80
CA PRO A 304 -0.82 23.84 4.42
C PRO A 304 -1.77 23.58 5.58
N GLN A 305 -1.84 24.50 6.55
CA GLN A 305 -2.80 24.44 7.67
C GLN A 305 -4.23 24.86 7.28
N VAL A 306 -4.46 25.15 6.01
CA VAL A 306 -5.76 25.51 5.44
C VAL A 306 -6.16 24.51 4.36
N PRO A 307 -7.46 24.30 4.10
CA PRO A 307 -7.91 23.38 3.06
C PRO A 307 -7.46 23.84 1.67
N ILE A 308 -7.24 22.87 0.80
CA ILE A 308 -6.93 23.09 -0.61
C ILE A 308 -8.20 22.85 -1.43
N ILE A 309 -8.62 23.84 -2.19
CA ILE A 309 -9.72 23.72 -3.15
C ILE A 309 -9.12 23.60 -4.54
N ALA A 310 -9.20 22.42 -5.13
CA ALA A 310 -8.70 22.15 -6.47
C ALA A 310 -9.84 22.27 -7.48
N LEU A 311 -9.78 23.29 -8.33
CA LEU A 311 -10.71 23.48 -9.44
C LEU A 311 -10.14 22.77 -10.67
N SER A 312 -10.95 21.93 -11.32
CA SER A 312 -10.56 21.26 -12.56
C SER A 312 -11.70 21.23 -13.56
N PRO A 313 -11.41 21.51 -14.85
CA PRO A 313 -12.41 21.34 -15.91
C PRO A 313 -12.60 19.86 -16.28
N ILE A 314 -11.74 18.95 -15.77
CA ILE A 314 -11.74 17.54 -16.12
C ILE A 314 -12.20 16.70 -14.92
N LEU A 315 -13.34 16.04 -15.05
CA LEU A 315 -13.93 15.21 -14.01
C LEU A 315 -12.98 14.09 -13.53
N ALA A 316 -12.29 13.42 -14.46
CA ALA A 316 -11.33 12.36 -14.12
C ALA A 316 -10.19 12.91 -13.25
N THR A 317 -9.69 14.11 -13.54
CA THR A 317 -8.67 14.77 -12.70
C THR A 317 -9.21 15.06 -11.30
N ALA A 318 -10.42 15.61 -11.18
CA ALA A 318 -11.02 15.88 -9.89
C ALA A 318 -11.19 14.60 -9.05
N ARG A 319 -11.62 13.49 -9.66
CA ARG A 319 -11.72 12.18 -9.00
C ARG A 319 -10.35 11.66 -8.53
N ARG A 320 -9.33 11.75 -9.38
CA ARG A 320 -7.96 11.29 -9.06
C ARG A 320 -7.35 12.07 -7.90
N LEU A 321 -7.62 13.38 -7.82
CA LEU A 321 -7.15 14.23 -6.75
C LEU A 321 -7.84 13.97 -5.39
N SER A 322 -8.94 13.24 -5.33
CA SER A 322 -9.63 12.92 -4.08
C SER A 322 -8.80 12.02 -3.15
N LEU A 323 -7.73 11.39 -3.66
CA LEU A 323 -6.78 10.64 -2.85
C LEU A 323 -5.81 11.53 -2.06
N LEU A 324 -5.70 12.82 -2.41
CA LEU A 324 -4.72 13.73 -1.82
C LEU A 324 -5.18 14.25 -0.47
N TRP A 325 -4.26 14.33 0.46
CA TRP A 325 -4.49 14.96 1.75
C TRP A 325 -4.99 16.41 1.60
N GLY A 326 -5.99 16.75 2.43
CA GLY A 326 -6.47 18.14 2.58
C GLY A 326 -7.07 18.76 1.32
N THR A 327 -7.29 17.99 0.25
CA THR A 327 -7.74 18.50 -1.05
C THR A 327 -9.22 18.26 -1.26
N HIS A 328 -9.98 19.32 -1.51
CA HIS A 328 -11.36 19.27 -1.95
C HIS A 328 -11.45 19.65 -3.42
N CYS A 329 -11.95 18.73 -4.24
CA CYS A 329 -11.99 18.93 -5.70
C CYS A 329 -13.36 19.41 -6.16
N VAL A 330 -13.36 20.43 -7.00
CA VAL A 330 -14.56 20.97 -7.62
C VAL A 330 -14.39 20.95 -9.15
N VAL A 331 -15.36 20.36 -9.83
CA VAL A 331 -15.39 20.42 -11.30
C VAL A 331 -15.96 21.78 -11.71
N SER A 332 -15.14 22.53 -12.42
CA SER A 332 -15.50 23.88 -12.89
C SER A 332 -15.03 24.03 -14.33
N PRO A 333 -15.87 24.51 -15.23
CA PRO A 333 -15.51 24.74 -16.62
C PRO A 333 -14.36 25.75 -16.79
#